data_ce28b3e6753f237825c307334d444cc3
#
_entry.id   ce28b3e6753f237825c307334d444cc3
#
_cell.length_a   1.000
_cell.length_b   1.000
_cell.length_c   1.000
_cell.angle_alpha   90.00
_cell.angle_beta   90.00
_cell.angle_gamma   90.00
#
_symmetry.space_group_name_H-M   'P 1'
#
loop_
_entity.id
_entity.type
_entity.pdbx_description
1 polymer ?
#
loop_
_entity_poly.entity_id
_entity_poly.type
_entity_poly.pdbx_seq_one_letter_code
_entity_poly.pdbx_strand_id
1 'polypeptide(L)'
;MNRRIYFAGSIRGGREDAGLYKRIIDYINKTDIVVTEHIGQADMSMKSQTLMSDAFIYERDTKWLESCDLLIAECTCPSLGVGYELAYAEAHGIPAYIFYNELRSNISAMLNGNPYFTVVPYKNEEELYQSLDDILNLNVDCASLITVDSENKQIVEKLKRDGISCIEKGEYTIMNIILANSKEAIDKVHLLSLRQNDRRKLVLLQTSDIFEVVEKEMFDAILSFPNGSNTYEEIKSFLYCIRNLLEIHWIISVDFHDFYSVIKGKNIISMQRFTYRKDIEEALYKLNYNRDKKQKKYVFAISGVRNQEEGLRQIQAFDKYLSKRPFVKESDFCYNIIPYGMKQVFLLTATPY
;
A
#
# COMPACT_ATOMS: atom_id res chain seq x y z
N MET A 1 9.35 -8.46 10.29
CA MET A 1 10.60 -8.46 9.48
C MET A 1 10.93 -7.03 9.16
N ASN A 2 12.19 -6.62 9.28
CA ASN A 2 12.61 -5.27 8.90
C ASN A 2 12.50 -5.14 7.38
N ARG A 3 11.90 -4.05 6.90
CA ARG A 3 11.79 -3.77 5.46
C ARG A 3 13.16 -3.50 4.87
N ARG A 4 13.29 -3.80 3.59
CA ARG A 4 14.46 -3.47 2.79
C ARG A 4 14.21 -2.13 2.11
N ILE A 5 14.90 -1.11 2.52
CA ILE A 5 14.74 0.25 2.01
C ILE A 5 15.91 0.62 1.11
N TYR A 6 15.59 1.05 -0.11
CA TYR A 6 16.56 1.67 -1.00
C TYR A 6 16.60 3.17 -0.70
N PHE A 7 17.72 3.65 -0.15
CA PHE A 7 17.95 5.09 0.00
C PHE A 7 18.69 5.61 -1.22
N ALA A 8 18.16 6.66 -1.86
CA ALA A 8 18.75 7.33 -3.00
C ALA A 8 19.16 8.76 -2.62
N GLY A 9 20.38 9.14 -2.98
CA GLY A 9 20.91 10.47 -2.74
C GLY A 9 21.99 10.83 -3.76
N SER A 10 22.23 12.12 -3.98
CA SER A 10 23.22 12.57 -4.95
C SER A 10 24.64 12.16 -4.56
N ILE A 11 25.35 11.48 -5.47
CA ILE A 11 26.74 11.11 -5.31
C ILE A 11 27.63 11.91 -6.28
N ARG A 12 27.34 11.84 -7.59
CA ARG A 12 28.11 12.52 -8.65
C ARG A 12 27.65 13.96 -8.91
N GLY A 13 26.40 14.31 -8.54
CA GLY A 13 25.83 15.65 -8.70
C GLY A 13 26.23 16.66 -7.62
N GLY A 14 26.94 16.20 -6.59
CA GLY A 14 27.38 16.96 -5.42
C GLY A 14 27.23 16.14 -4.14
N ARG A 15 28.12 16.35 -3.19
CA ARG A 15 28.15 15.60 -1.91
C ARG A 15 27.99 16.51 -0.69
N GLU A 16 27.45 17.70 -0.88
CA GLU A 16 27.24 18.66 0.21
C GLU A 16 26.38 18.08 1.32
N ASP A 17 25.42 17.20 0.96
CA ASP A 17 24.47 16.60 1.89
C ASP A 17 24.85 15.16 2.33
N ALA A 18 26.09 14.68 2.04
CA ALA A 18 26.52 13.33 2.43
C ALA A 18 26.40 13.08 3.95
N GLY A 19 26.65 14.10 4.77
CA GLY A 19 26.46 14.02 6.23
C GLY A 19 24.98 13.85 6.62
N LEU A 20 24.07 14.50 5.91
CA LEU A 20 22.63 14.33 6.09
C LEU A 20 22.20 12.91 5.65
N TYR A 21 22.67 12.44 4.51
CA TYR A 21 22.38 11.09 4.01
C TYR A 21 22.76 10.01 5.03
N LYS A 22 23.97 10.16 5.61
CA LYS A 22 24.39 9.23 6.66
C LYS A 22 23.43 9.24 7.86
N ARG A 23 23.03 10.40 8.34
CA ARG A 23 22.10 10.50 9.46
C ARG A 23 20.72 9.92 9.15
N ILE A 24 20.21 10.12 7.92
CA ILE A 24 18.95 9.52 7.46
C ILE A 24 19.08 7.99 7.42
N ILE A 25 20.16 7.48 6.85
CA ILE A 25 20.42 6.02 6.78
C ILE A 25 20.54 5.42 8.17
N ASP A 26 21.32 6.05 9.07
CA ASP A 26 21.47 5.61 10.46
C ASP A 26 20.12 5.65 11.22
N TYR A 27 19.25 6.60 10.85
CA TYR A 27 17.91 6.72 11.43
C TYR A 27 17.00 5.58 10.96
N ILE A 28 16.95 5.32 9.67
CA ILE A 28 16.14 4.24 9.06
C ILE A 28 16.61 2.87 9.59
N ASN A 29 17.92 2.68 9.76
CA ASN A 29 18.49 1.41 10.23
C ASN A 29 18.17 1.09 11.70
N LYS A 30 17.48 1.97 12.44
CA LYS A 30 16.97 1.63 13.79
C LYS A 30 15.82 0.64 13.73
N THR A 31 15.05 0.65 12.66
CA THR A 31 13.82 -0.16 12.50
C THR A 31 13.84 -1.05 11.26
N ASP A 32 14.50 -0.63 10.20
CA ASP A 32 14.51 -1.26 8.88
C ASP A 32 15.94 -1.50 8.37
N ILE A 33 16.12 -2.02 7.17
CA ILE A 33 17.42 -2.33 6.59
C ILE A 33 17.63 -1.48 5.34
N VAL A 34 18.60 -0.55 5.36
CA VAL A 34 18.97 0.21 4.18
C VAL A 34 19.93 -0.60 3.31
N VAL A 35 19.53 -0.97 2.09
CA VAL A 35 20.36 -1.79 1.18
C VAL A 35 21.48 -0.98 0.50
N THR A 36 21.40 0.35 0.57
CA THR A 36 22.33 1.30 -0.06
C THR A 36 23.15 2.10 0.96
N GLU A 37 23.50 1.50 2.10
CA GLU A 37 24.25 2.17 3.21
C GLU A 37 25.52 2.91 2.75
N HIS A 38 26.16 2.45 1.69
CA HIS A 38 27.35 3.07 1.13
C HIS A 38 27.16 4.54 0.69
N ILE A 39 25.92 4.97 0.40
CA ILE A 39 25.63 6.36 -0.01
C ILE A 39 25.94 7.34 1.13
N GLY A 40 25.77 6.94 2.39
CA GLY A 40 26.08 7.74 3.57
C GLY A 40 27.56 7.74 3.98
N GLN A 41 28.44 6.96 3.35
CA GLN A 41 29.85 6.89 3.72
C GLN A 41 30.63 8.10 3.22
N ALA A 42 31.27 8.85 4.15
CA ALA A 42 32.05 10.05 3.83
C ALA A 42 33.25 9.77 2.90
N ASP A 43 33.85 8.58 3.01
CA ASP A 43 35.04 8.17 2.26
C ASP A 43 34.72 7.61 0.85
N MET A 44 33.47 7.61 0.44
CA MET A 44 33.11 7.25 -0.93
C MET A 44 33.57 8.35 -1.91
N SER A 45 34.87 8.40 -2.12
CA SER A 45 35.44 9.28 -3.13
C SER A 45 35.04 8.79 -4.53
N MET A 46 35.00 9.71 -5.51
CA MET A 46 34.90 9.31 -6.93
C MET A 46 35.90 8.23 -7.31
N LYS A 47 37.05 8.13 -6.59
CA LYS A 47 38.08 7.10 -6.79
C LYS A 47 37.65 5.69 -6.43
N SER A 48 36.80 5.48 -5.44
CA SER A 48 36.31 4.13 -5.10
C SER A 48 35.23 3.62 -6.07
N GLN A 49 34.46 4.52 -6.67
CA GLN A 49 33.52 4.18 -7.74
C GLN A 49 34.22 3.97 -9.10
N THR A 50 35.36 4.62 -9.34
CA THR A 50 36.14 4.41 -10.56
C THR A 50 36.80 3.02 -10.66
N LEU A 51 36.78 2.24 -9.58
CA LEU A 51 37.22 0.84 -9.58
C LEU A 51 36.13 -0.13 -10.05
N MET A 52 34.86 0.30 -10.10
CA MET A 52 33.75 -0.51 -10.56
C MET A 52 33.32 -0.05 -11.95
N SER A 53 32.98 -0.99 -12.83
CA SER A 53 32.41 -0.63 -14.13
C SER A 53 31.02 -0.04 -13.97
N ASP A 54 30.63 0.90 -14.85
CA ASP A 54 29.28 1.46 -14.85
C ASP A 54 28.21 0.37 -15.03
N ALA A 55 28.52 -0.69 -15.80
CA ALA A 55 27.64 -1.85 -15.95
C ALA A 55 27.40 -2.59 -14.61
N PHE A 56 28.47 -2.79 -13.83
CA PHE A 56 28.35 -3.43 -12.52
C PHE A 56 27.52 -2.58 -11.55
N ILE A 57 27.73 -1.26 -11.53
CA ILE A 57 26.94 -0.34 -10.69
C ILE A 57 25.46 -0.42 -11.09
N TYR A 58 25.16 -0.35 -12.38
CA TYR A 58 23.80 -0.45 -12.90
C TYR A 58 23.10 -1.77 -12.48
N GLU A 59 23.77 -2.92 -12.72
CA GLU A 59 23.21 -4.22 -12.37
C GLU A 59 23.00 -4.41 -10.86
N ARG A 60 23.92 -3.91 -10.05
CA ARG A 60 23.83 -3.97 -8.60
C ARG A 60 22.66 -3.13 -8.09
N ASP A 61 22.57 -1.88 -8.52
CA ASP A 61 21.61 -0.92 -8.00
C ASP A 61 20.18 -1.27 -8.46
N THR A 62 20.01 -1.73 -9.71
CA THR A 62 18.71 -2.25 -10.18
C THR A 62 18.27 -3.50 -9.44
N LYS A 63 19.18 -4.44 -9.14
CA LYS A 63 18.86 -5.61 -8.30
C LYS A 63 18.46 -5.23 -6.87
N TRP A 64 19.10 -4.23 -6.31
CA TRP A 64 18.71 -3.72 -5.00
C TRP A 64 17.33 -3.05 -5.03
N LEU A 65 17.05 -2.24 -6.04
CA LEU A 65 15.72 -1.66 -6.26
C LEU A 65 14.65 -2.76 -6.36
N GLU A 66 14.86 -3.77 -7.20
CA GLU A 66 13.93 -4.90 -7.36
C GLU A 66 13.69 -5.68 -6.07
N SER A 67 14.65 -5.67 -5.14
CA SER A 67 14.60 -6.41 -3.88
C SER A 67 14.13 -5.55 -2.70
N CYS A 68 13.86 -4.27 -2.88
CA CYS A 68 13.43 -3.39 -1.81
C CYS A 68 11.91 -3.27 -1.74
N ASP A 69 11.42 -2.99 -0.54
CA ASP A 69 10.00 -2.77 -0.26
C ASP A 69 9.59 -1.31 -0.47
N LEU A 70 10.59 -0.40 -0.44
CA LEU A 70 10.39 1.03 -0.45
C LEU A 70 11.65 1.75 -0.94
N LEU A 71 11.46 2.81 -1.76
CA LEU A 71 12.50 3.77 -2.10
C LEU A 71 12.27 5.08 -1.35
N ILE A 72 13.32 5.57 -0.67
CA ILE A 72 13.37 6.90 -0.07
C ILE A 72 14.49 7.68 -0.77
N ALA A 73 14.13 8.78 -1.43
CA ALA A 73 15.09 9.64 -2.15
C ALA A 73 15.20 11.01 -1.49
N GLU A 74 16.41 11.48 -1.26
CA GLU A 74 16.68 12.87 -0.89
C GLU A 74 17.13 13.64 -2.14
N CYS A 75 16.32 14.58 -2.60
CA CYS A 75 16.42 15.25 -3.89
C CYS A 75 16.69 16.77 -3.78
N THR A 76 17.16 17.27 -2.64
CA THR A 76 17.59 18.68 -2.51
C THR A 76 18.71 19.00 -3.50
N CYS A 77 19.66 18.08 -3.66
CA CYS A 77 20.69 18.17 -4.69
C CYS A 77 20.27 17.38 -5.93
N PRO A 78 20.11 18.04 -7.11
CA PRO A 78 19.72 17.36 -8.33
C PRO A 78 20.72 16.27 -8.74
N SER A 79 20.20 15.09 -9.12
CA SER A 79 21.00 13.95 -9.58
C SER A 79 20.28 13.19 -10.69
N LEU A 80 20.97 12.98 -11.81
CA LEU A 80 20.46 12.16 -12.92
C LEU A 80 20.28 10.70 -12.49
N GLY A 81 21.20 10.17 -11.64
CA GLY A 81 21.12 8.81 -11.11
C GLY A 81 19.85 8.62 -10.28
N VAL A 82 19.62 9.51 -9.32
CA VAL A 82 18.41 9.48 -8.47
C VAL A 82 17.15 9.60 -9.34
N GLY A 83 17.14 10.45 -10.35
CA GLY A 83 16.01 10.56 -11.29
C GLY A 83 15.74 9.26 -12.05
N TYR A 84 16.82 8.54 -12.44
CA TYR A 84 16.70 7.23 -13.09
C TYR A 84 16.16 6.17 -12.12
N GLU A 85 16.68 6.12 -10.89
CA GLU A 85 16.23 5.20 -9.83
C GLU A 85 14.74 5.39 -9.50
N LEU A 86 14.27 6.64 -9.44
CA LEU A 86 12.87 6.98 -9.25
C LEU A 86 12.00 6.51 -10.43
N ALA A 87 12.45 6.73 -11.68
CA ALA A 87 11.72 6.25 -12.86
C ALA A 87 11.70 4.72 -12.93
N TYR A 88 12.78 4.07 -12.50
CA TYR A 88 12.86 2.62 -12.41
C TYR A 88 11.87 2.09 -11.36
N ALA A 89 11.81 2.72 -10.20
CA ALA A 89 10.84 2.37 -9.14
C ALA A 89 9.40 2.50 -9.63
N GLU A 90 9.07 3.59 -10.36
CA GLU A 90 7.76 3.78 -10.98
C GLU A 90 7.41 2.64 -11.95
N ALA A 91 8.34 2.28 -12.83
CA ALA A 91 8.14 1.23 -13.84
C ALA A 91 7.91 -0.15 -13.21
N HIS A 92 8.47 -0.40 -12.02
CA HIS A 92 8.38 -1.69 -11.31
C HIS A 92 7.37 -1.69 -10.15
N GLY A 93 6.63 -0.59 -9.96
CA GLY A 93 5.61 -0.49 -8.90
C GLY A 93 6.18 -0.43 -7.48
N ILE A 94 7.43 0.00 -7.31
CA ILE A 94 8.09 0.12 -6.01
C ILE A 94 7.68 1.46 -5.38
N PRO A 95 7.02 1.49 -4.20
CA PRO A 95 6.63 2.74 -3.54
C PRO A 95 7.83 3.66 -3.36
N ALA A 96 7.67 4.96 -3.71
CA ALA A 96 8.77 5.90 -3.67
C ALA A 96 8.37 7.23 -3.02
N TYR A 97 9.17 7.64 -2.03
CA TYR A 97 9.04 8.90 -1.31
C TYR A 97 10.22 9.81 -1.62
N ILE A 98 9.92 11.05 -1.95
CA ILE A 98 10.91 12.03 -2.37
C ILE A 98 10.96 13.16 -1.35
N PHE A 99 12.04 13.24 -0.60
CA PHE A 99 12.34 14.33 0.31
C PHE A 99 13.13 15.42 -0.38
N TYR A 100 12.86 16.67 -0.05
CA TYR A 100 13.69 17.80 -0.45
C TYR A 100 13.53 18.98 0.52
N ASN A 101 14.60 19.72 0.73
CA ASN A 101 14.57 20.93 1.51
C ASN A 101 14.02 22.09 0.68
N GLU A 102 12.78 22.51 0.98
CA GLU A 102 12.06 23.54 0.20
C GLU A 102 12.68 24.95 0.31
N LEU A 103 13.52 25.19 1.33
CA LEU A 103 14.24 26.45 1.48
C LEU A 103 15.51 26.53 0.61
N ARG A 104 16.03 25.36 0.15
CA ARG A 104 17.29 25.26 -0.59
C ARG A 104 17.10 24.94 -2.06
N SER A 105 16.03 24.28 -2.42
CA SER A 105 15.85 23.74 -3.78
C SER A 105 14.36 23.69 -4.17
N ASN A 106 14.12 23.79 -5.47
CA ASN A 106 12.84 23.41 -6.07
C ASN A 106 13.01 22.05 -6.76
N ILE A 107 12.12 21.13 -6.44
CA ILE A 107 12.14 19.81 -7.07
C ILE A 107 11.74 19.89 -8.55
N SER A 108 12.27 18.97 -9.36
CA SER A 108 11.92 18.85 -10.78
C SER A 108 10.40 18.74 -10.98
N ALA A 109 9.88 19.50 -11.96
CA ALA A 109 8.46 19.43 -12.32
C ALA A 109 8.01 18.00 -12.73
N MET A 110 8.93 17.21 -13.32
CA MET A 110 8.67 15.81 -13.70
C MET A 110 8.42 14.93 -12.47
N LEU A 111 9.11 15.18 -11.35
CA LEU A 111 8.93 14.45 -10.10
C LEU A 111 7.72 14.99 -9.31
N ASN A 112 7.63 16.32 -9.16
CA ASN A 112 6.54 16.94 -8.41
C ASN A 112 5.17 16.79 -9.08
N GLY A 113 5.14 16.74 -10.40
CA GLY A 113 3.91 16.58 -11.18
C GLY A 113 3.48 15.12 -11.38
N ASN A 114 4.34 14.15 -11.08
CA ASN A 114 4.03 12.75 -11.25
C ASN A 114 3.22 12.22 -10.05
N PRO A 115 1.98 11.73 -10.27
CA PRO A 115 1.13 11.24 -9.19
C PRO A 115 1.62 9.94 -8.55
N TYR A 116 2.59 9.27 -9.15
CA TYR A 116 3.19 8.06 -8.58
C TYR A 116 3.97 8.37 -7.31
N PHE A 117 4.72 9.47 -7.29
CA PHE A 117 5.60 9.82 -6.19
C PHE A 117 4.88 10.55 -5.05
N THR A 118 5.24 10.21 -3.83
CA THR A 118 4.91 11.03 -2.65
C THR A 118 6.05 12.00 -2.39
N VAL A 119 5.84 13.27 -2.73
CA VAL A 119 6.83 14.33 -2.54
C VAL A 119 6.62 14.97 -1.17
N VAL A 120 7.66 14.97 -0.33
CA VAL A 120 7.66 15.41 1.06
C VAL A 120 8.65 16.58 1.22
N PRO A 121 8.18 17.84 1.17
CA PRO A 121 9.02 18.99 1.48
C PRO A 121 9.35 19.04 2.97
N TYR A 122 10.56 19.50 3.31
CA TYR A 122 10.94 19.78 4.70
C TYR A 122 11.77 21.08 4.76
N LYS A 123 11.77 21.75 5.93
CA LYS A 123 12.55 22.97 6.16
C LYS A 123 13.80 22.74 7.00
N ASN A 124 13.71 21.77 7.90
CA ASN A 124 14.76 21.41 8.85
C ASN A 124 14.78 19.90 9.10
N GLU A 125 15.80 19.42 9.80
CA GLU A 125 15.95 17.99 10.08
C GLU A 125 14.84 17.44 11.00
N GLU A 126 14.23 18.24 11.85
CA GLU A 126 13.16 17.80 12.75
C GLU A 126 11.90 17.44 11.92
N GLU A 127 11.49 18.30 11.00
CA GLU A 127 10.39 18.02 10.07
C GLU A 127 10.70 16.80 9.17
N LEU A 128 11.96 16.65 8.74
CA LEU A 128 12.40 15.49 7.98
C LEU A 128 12.22 14.19 8.78
N TYR A 129 12.70 14.14 10.03
CA TYR A 129 12.60 12.96 10.86
C TYR A 129 11.16 12.64 11.24
N GLN A 130 10.35 13.65 11.51
CA GLN A 130 8.93 13.43 11.75
C GLN A 130 8.24 12.80 10.54
N SER A 131 8.52 13.29 9.34
CA SER A 131 7.98 12.69 8.11
C SER A 131 8.52 11.28 7.84
N LEU A 132 9.79 11.03 8.20
CA LEU A 132 10.36 9.68 8.15
C LEU A 132 9.66 8.75 9.14
N ASP A 133 9.41 9.20 10.38
CA ASP A 133 8.65 8.44 11.38
C ASP A 133 7.27 8.08 10.85
N ASP A 134 6.58 9.03 10.27
CA ASP A 134 5.27 8.79 9.67
C ASP A 134 5.34 7.71 8.57
N ILE A 135 6.37 7.73 7.73
CA ILE A 135 6.56 6.74 6.65
C ILE A 135 7.03 5.39 7.19
N LEU A 136 7.95 5.40 8.15
CA LEU A 136 8.51 4.18 8.74
C LEU A 136 7.51 3.53 9.70
N ASN A 137 6.77 4.31 10.49
CA ASN A 137 5.75 3.83 11.42
C ASN A 137 4.46 3.36 10.75
N LEU A 138 4.23 3.69 9.46
CA LEU A 138 3.13 3.09 8.69
C LEU A 138 3.20 1.55 8.61
N ASN A 139 4.29 0.95 9.11
CA ASN A 139 4.49 -0.49 9.13
C ASN A 139 5.07 -1.05 10.45
N VAL A 140 5.15 -0.26 11.53
CA VAL A 140 5.66 -0.76 12.81
C VAL A 140 4.52 -1.39 13.61
N ASP A 141 4.66 -2.68 13.82
CA ASP A 141 4.04 -3.51 14.88
C ASP A 141 2.59 -3.23 15.30
N CYS A 142 1.73 -2.81 14.40
CA CYS A 142 0.35 -3.21 14.52
C CYS A 142 0.32 -4.71 14.20
N ALA A 143 0.16 -5.53 15.21
CA ALA A 143 -0.26 -6.90 15.02
C ALA A 143 -1.35 -6.87 13.97
N SER A 144 -1.10 -7.46 12.79
CA SER A 144 -2.02 -7.27 11.66
C SER A 144 -3.41 -7.71 12.08
N LEU A 145 -4.41 -6.82 11.98
CA LEU A 145 -5.79 -7.16 12.31
C LEU A 145 -6.33 -8.28 11.42
N ILE A 146 -5.68 -8.53 10.30
CA ILE A 146 -6.04 -9.58 9.37
C ILE A 146 -4.87 -10.55 9.17
N THR A 147 -5.21 -11.82 9.02
CA THR A 147 -4.27 -12.86 8.55
C THR A 147 -4.79 -13.44 7.25
N VAL A 148 -3.89 -13.95 6.43
CA VAL A 148 -4.22 -14.58 5.15
C VAL A 148 -3.65 -15.99 5.15
N ASP A 149 -4.48 -16.97 4.79
CA ASP A 149 -4.08 -18.36 4.65
C ASP A 149 -4.46 -18.92 3.28
N SER A 150 -3.76 -19.90 2.79
CA SER A 150 -4.04 -20.60 1.54
C SER A 150 -3.42 -21.98 1.54
N GLU A 151 -4.08 -22.95 0.88
CA GLU A 151 -3.46 -24.23 0.56
C GLU A 151 -2.24 -24.05 -0.39
N ASN A 152 -2.29 -23.05 -1.26
CA ASN A 152 -1.20 -22.76 -2.17
C ASN A 152 -0.08 -21.98 -1.46
N LYS A 153 0.92 -22.72 -0.96
CA LYS A 153 2.07 -22.13 -0.26
C LYS A 153 2.86 -21.13 -1.11
N GLN A 154 2.88 -21.29 -2.43
CA GLN A 154 3.60 -20.36 -3.31
C GLN A 154 2.93 -18.98 -3.33
N ILE A 155 1.60 -18.91 -3.31
CA ILE A 155 0.88 -17.64 -3.23
C ILE A 155 1.11 -16.97 -1.87
N VAL A 156 1.12 -17.74 -0.79
CA VAL A 156 1.39 -17.25 0.57
C VAL A 156 2.80 -16.66 0.66
N GLU A 157 3.82 -17.39 0.18
CA GLU A 157 5.20 -16.90 0.18
C GLU A 157 5.39 -15.66 -0.69
N LYS A 158 4.66 -15.57 -1.80
CA LYS A 158 4.68 -14.41 -2.66
C LYS A 158 4.02 -13.20 -1.99
N LEU A 159 2.87 -13.40 -1.32
CA LEU A 159 2.19 -12.35 -0.57
C LEU A 159 3.05 -11.84 0.59
N LYS A 160 3.74 -12.74 1.32
CA LYS A 160 4.68 -12.36 2.39
C LYS A 160 5.81 -11.49 1.86
N ARG A 161 6.42 -11.87 0.73
CA ARG A 161 7.47 -11.05 0.09
C ARG A 161 6.96 -9.67 -0.32
N ASP A 162 5.69 -9.59 -0.70
CA ASP A 162 5.02 -8.35 -1.08
C ASP A 162 4.44 -7.57 0.14
N GLY A 163 4.87 -7.91 1.36
CA GLY A 163 4.50 -7.19 2.59
C GLY A 163 3.09 -7.47 3.11
N ILE A 164 2.40 -8.49 2.58
CA ILE A 164 1.11 -8.93 3.13
C ILE A 164 1.35 -9.91 4.26
N SER A 165 0.85 -9.59 5.45
CA SER A 165 0.94 -10.46 6.61
C SER A 165 0.17 -11.76 6.38
N CYS A 166 0.87 -12.89 6.38
CA CYS A 166 0.27 -14.21 6.20
C CYS A 166 0.63 -15.08 7.41
N ILE A 167 -0.39 -15.64 8.08
CA ILE A 167 -0.29 -16.72 9.07
C ILE A 167 0.58 -16.42 10.32
N GLU A 168 0.78 -15.21 10.74
CA GLU A 168 1.30 -15.01 12.10
C GLU A 168 0.15 -14.62 13.02
N LYS A 169 -0.12 -15.50 14.00
CA LYS A 169 -1.14 -15.27 15.01
C LYS A 169 -0.67 -14.17 15.96
N GLY A 170 -1.09 -12.96 15.70
CA GLY A 170 -1.02 -11.92 16.69
C GLY A 170 -2.20 -12.02 17.67
N GLU A 171 -2.01 -11.63 18.92
CA GLU A 171 -3.07 -11.58 19.94
C GLU A 171 -4.27 -10.72 19.52
N TYR A 172 -4.08 -9.82 18.57
CA TYR A 172 -5.05 -8.83 18.10
C TYR A 172 -5.67 -9.13 16.74
N THR A 173 -5.39 -10.28 16.14
CA THR A 173 -5.98 -10.63 14.84
C THR A 173 -7.48 -10.90 14.99
N ILE A 174 -8.32 -10.16 14.24
CA ILE A 174 -9.79 -10.24 14.31
C ILE A 174 -10.42 -10.93 13.11
N MET A 175 -9.68 -11.09 12.01
CA MET A 175 -10.16 -11.70 10.78
C MET A 175 -9.10 -12.59 10.14
N ASN A 176 -9.50 -13.73 9.64
CA ASN A 176 -8.68 -14.61 8.82
C ASN A 176 -9.29 -14.74 7.42
N ILE A 177 -8.53 -14.36 6.40
CA ILE A 177 -8.93 -14.48 5.00
C ILE A 177 -8.31 -15.77 4.44
N ILE A 178 -9.17 -16.66 3.98
CA ILE A 178 -8.77 -17.91 3.34
C ILE A 178 -8.86 -17.75 1.82
N LEU A 179 -7.72 -17.87 1.16
CA LEU A 179 -7.65 -17.89 -0.30
C LEU A 179 -7.86 -19.30 -0.79
N ALA A 180 -8.90 -19.55 -1.57
CA ALA A 180 -9.18 -20.87 -2.10
C ALA A 180 -9.61 -20.84 -3.57
N ASN A 181 -9.14 -21.80 -4.34
CA ASN A 181 -9.45 -21.97 -5.75
C ASN A 181 -10.19 -23.28 -6.07
N SER A 182 -10.40 -24.12 -5.05
CA SER A 182 -11.14 -25.38 -5.18
C SER A 182 -11.87 -25.71 -3.88
N LYS A 183 -12.84 -26.64 -3.96
CA LYS A 183 -13.55 -27.12 -2.80
C LYS A 183 -12.60 -27.85 -1.84
N GLU A 184 -11.68 -28.67 -2.37
CA GLU A 184 -10.69 -29.39 -1.57
C GLU A 184 -9.77 -28.43 -0.81
N ALA A 185 -9.43 -27.30 -1.40
CA ALA A 185 -8.66 -26.24 -0.73
C ALA A 185 -9.44 -25.64 0.44
N ILE A 186 -10.74 -25.39 0.27
CA ILE A 186 -11.62 -24.87 1.34
C ILE A 186 -11.68 -25.86 2.49
N ASP A 187 -11.97 -27.13 2.21
CA ASP A 187 -12.13 -28.17 3.23
C ASP A 187 -10.86 -28.34 4.07
N LYS A 188 -9.68 -28.33 3.44
CA LYS A 188 -8.40 -28.44 4.15
C LYS A 188 -8.08 -27.25 5.04
N VAL A 189 -8.26 -26.05 4.55
CA VAL A 189 -7.95 -24.84 5.32
C VAL A 189 -8.97 -24.63 6.44
N HIS A 190 -10.22 -24.96 6.20
CA HIS A 190 -11.26 -24.92 7.21
C HIS A 190 -10.96 -25.87 8.38
N LEU A 191 -10.56 -27.12 8.10
CA LEU A 191 -10.18 -28.08 9.13
C LEU A 191 -9.00 -27.60 9.99
N LEU A 192 -8.08 -26.82 9.42
CA LEU A 192 -6.97 -26.22 10.14
C LEU A 192 -7.43 -25.07 11.05
N SER A 193 -8.39 -24.28 10.61
CA SER A 193 -8.92 -23.14 11.36
C SER A 193 -9.82 -23.55 12.52
N LEU A 194 -10.63 -24.60 12.40
CA LEU A 194 -11.51 -25.12 13.44
C LEU A 194 -10.77 -25.68 14.66
N ARG A 195 -9.54 -26.14 14.49
CA ARG A 195 -8.74 -26.74 15.58
C ARG A 195 -8.32 -25.78 16.69
N GLN A 196 -8.69 -24.50 16.61
CA GLN A 196 -8.07 -23.46 17.43
C GLN A 196 -8.99 -22.59 18.27
N ASN A 197 -10.24 -22.93 18.50
CA ASN A 197 -11.15 -22.12 19.33
C ASN A 197 -11.12 -20.62 18.95
N ASP A 198 -11.10 -20.33 17.67
CA ASP A 198 -10.75 -19.04 17.12
C ASP A 198 -12.01 -18.16 17.04
N ARG A 199 -12.02 -17.03 17.76
CA ARG A 199 -13.11 -16.04 17.73
C ARG A 199 -13.03 -15.08 16.54
N ARG A 200 -12.03 -15.21 15.67
CA ARG A 200 -11.85 -14.35 14.50
C ARG A 200 -12.93 -14.59 13.47
N LYS A 201 -13.26 -13.54 12.74
CA LYS A 201 -14.13 -13.69 11.57
C LYS A 201 -13.41 -14.47 10.47
N LEU A 202 -14.10 -15.44 9.92
CA LEU A 202 -13.58 -16.30 8.86
C LEU A 202 -14.15 -15.85 7.52
N VAL A 203 -13.29 -15.36 6.65
CA VAL A 203 -13.65 -14.83 5.33
C VAL A 203 -13.06 -15.73 4.25
N LEU A 204 -13.89 -16.30 3.40
CA LEU A 204 -13.45 -17.01 2.22
C LEU A 204 -13.29 -16.05 1.04
N LEU A 205 -12.11 -16.02 0.44
CA LEU A 205 -11.84 -15.33 -0.80
C LEU A 205 -11.65 -16.36 -1.93
N GLN A 206 -12.64 -16.48 -2.78
CA GLN A 206 -12.60 -17.39 -3.92
C GLN A 206 -11.76 -16.78 -5.04
N THR A 207 -10.68 -17.47 -5.40
CA THR A 207 -9.69 -17.01 -6.39
C THR A 207 -9.81 -17.72 -7.73
N SER A 208 -10.87 -18.48 -7.95
CA SER A 208 -11.24 -19.14 -9.20
C SER A 208 -12.69 -18.84 -9.54
N ASP A 209 -13.26 -19.59 -10.46
CA ASP A 209 -14.66 -19.47 -10.79
C ASP A 209 -15.55 -19.61 -9.55
N ILE A 210 -16.66 -18.86 -9.55
CA ILE A 210 -17.63 -18.91 -8.46
C ILE A 210 -18.20 -20.32 -8.40
N PHE A 211 -18.04 -20.99 -7.27
CA PHE A 211 -18.60 -22.31 -7.03
C PHE A 211 -19.49 -22.31 -5.78
N GLU A 212 -20.44 -23.21 -5.75
CA GLU A 212 -21.29 -23.36 -4.58
C GLU A 212 -20.47 -23.92 -3.41
N VAL A 213 -20.38 -23.13 -2.35
CA VAL A 213 -19.86 -23.61 -1.06
C VAL A 213 -21.00 -24.40 -0.39
N VAL A 214 -20.81 -25.69 -0.25
CA VAL A 214 -21.85 -26.60 0.22
C VAL A 214 -22.30 -26.29 1.66
N GLU A 215 -21.42 -25.78 2.51
CA GLU A 215 -21.72 -25.44 3.89
C GLU A 215 -21.63 -23.94 4.12
N LYS A 216 -22.76 -23.27 3.95
CA LYS A 216 -22.89 -21.80 4.08
C LYS A 216 -22.55 -21.27 5.47
N GLU A 217 -22.62 -22.11 6.50
CA GLU A 217 -22.45 -21.73 7.90
C GLU A 217 -20.99 -21.68 8.35
N MET A 218 -20.05 -22.12 7.50
CA MET A 218 -18.64 -22.22 7.84
C MET A 218 -17.92 -20.88 7.81
N PHE A 219 -18.40 -19.93 7.01
CA PHE A 219 -17.74 -18.65 6.78
C PHE A 219 -18.64 -17.48 7.15
N ASP A 220 -18.08 -16.50 7.84
CA ASP A 220 -18.76 -15.25 8.16
C ASP A 220 -19.04 -14.40 6.91
N ALA A 221 -18.13 -14.46 5.93
CA ALA A 221 -18.28 -13.82 4.63
C ALA A 221 -17.63 -14.67 3.51
N ILE A 222 -18.23 -14.65 2.34
CA ILE A 222 -17.69 -15.28 1.12
C ILE A 222 -17.56 -14.18 0.07
N LEU A 223 -16.35 -13.96 -0.40
CA LEU A 223 -16.02 -12.96 -1.39
C LEU A 223 -15.51 -13.64 -2.65
N SER A 224 -16.09 -13.34 -3.78
CA SER A 224 -15.71 -13.93 -5.07
C SER A 224 -15.36 -12.84 -6.07
N PHE A 225 -14.24 -13.00 -6.77
CA PHE A 225 -13.94 -12.16 -7.93
C PHE A 225 -14.82 -12.55 -9.13
N PRO A 226 -15.19 -11.60 -10.00
CA PRO A 226 -15.84 -11.94 -11.26
C PRO A 226 -14.95 -12.86 -12.10
N ASN A 227 -15.56 -13.74 -12.90
CA ASN A 227 -14.84 -14.63 -13.81
C ASN A 227 -13.83 -13.85 -14.67
N GLY A 228 -12.59 -14.32 -14.71
CA GLY A 228 -11.50 -13.73 -15.49
C GLY A 228 -10.76 -12.57 -14.82
N SER A 229 -11.12 -12.16 -13.59
CA SER A 229 -10.47 -11.05 -12.86
C SER A 229 -9.75 -11.49 -11.60
N ASN A 230 -9.29 -12.71 -11.50
CA ASN A 230 -8.64 -13.29 -10.32
C ASN A 230 -7.12 -13.36 -10.45
N THR A 231 -6.50 -12.35 -11.00
CA THR A 231 -5.04 -12.29 -11.10
C THR A 231 -4.41 -12.08 -9.71
N TYR A 232 -3.17 -12.52 -9.56
CA TYR A 232 -2.41 -12.29 -8.32
C TYR A 232 -2.40 -10.81 -7.92
N GLU A 233 -2.24 -9.90 -8.88
CA GLU A 233 -2.17 -8.46 -8.63
C GLU A 233 -3.50 -7.89 -8.12
N GLU A 234 -4.62 -8.44 -8.56
CA GLU A 234 -5.95 -8.04 -8.04
C GLU A 234 -6.15 -8.53 -6.61
N ILE A 235 -5.78 -9.79 -6.32
CA ILE A 235 -5.81 -10.35 -4.96
C ILE A 235 -4.92 -9.53 -4.04
N LYS A 236 -3.67 -9.27 -4.43
CA LYS A 236 -2.71 -8.48 -3.68
C LYS A 236 -3.25 -7.07 -3.41
N SER A 237 -3.76 -6.40 -4.45
CA SER A 237 -4.31 -5.05 -4.32
C SER A 237 -5.52 -5.00 -3.40
N PHE A 238 -6.37 -6.02 -3.43
CA PHE A 238 -7.51 -6.16 -2.53
C PHE A 238 -7.07 -6.33 -1.08
N LEU A 239 -6.15 -7.26 -0.81
CA LEU A 239 -5.63 -7.50 0.54
C LEU A 239 -4.90 -6.27 1.09
N TYR A 240 -4.12 -5.60 0.27
CA TYR A 240 -3.45 -4.35 0.63
C TYR A 240 -4.45 -3.24 0.96
N CYS A 241 -5.50 -3.09 0.16
CA CYS A 241 -6.57 -2.11 0.41
C CYS A 241 -7.25 -2.36 1.75
N ILE A 242 -7.64 -3.61 2.04
CA ILE A 242 -8.30 -3.97 3.30
C ILE A 242 -7.38 -3.73 4.49
N ARG A 243 -6.13 -4.15 4.39
CA ARG A 243 -5.15 -3.94 5.46
C ARG A 243 -5.03 -2.45 5.79
N ASN A 244 -4.77 -1.62 4.81
CA ASN A 244 -4.63 -0.19 5.02
C ASN A 244 -5.91 0.46 5.55
N LEU A 245 -7.06 -0.03 5.10
CA LEU A 245 -8.36 0.45 5.56
C LEU A 245 -8.57 0.19 7.07
N LEU A 246 -8.17 -0.97 7.57
CA LEU A 246 -8.42 -1.41 8.93
C LEU A 246 -7.29 -1.07 9.92
N GLU A 247 -6.04 -1.00 9.44
CA GLU A 247 -4.87 -0.83 10.31
C GLU A 247 -4.39 0.63 10.39
N ILE A 248 -4.74 1.47 9.40
CA ILE A 248 -4.32 2.87 9.39
C ILE A 248 -5.46 3.75 9.90
N HIS A 249 -5.26 4.32 11.09
CA HIS A 249 -6.19 5.26 11.70
C HIS A 249 -5.67 6.70 11.57
N TRP A 250 -6.49 7.58 11.00
CA TRP A 250 -6.14 8.98 10.85
C TRP A 250 -7.37 9.90 11.04
N ILE A 251 -7.62 10.90 10.15
CA ILE A 251 -8.72 11.87 10.31
C ILE A 251 -10.08 11.18 10.28
N ILE A 252 -10.26 10.25 9.36
CA ILE A 252 -11.40 9.34 9.29
C ILE A 252 -10.82 7.95 9.21
N SER A 253 -11.32 7.05 10.03
CA SER A 253 -10.97 5.64 10.03
C SER A 253 -12.24 4.80 9.93
N VAL A 254 -12.11 3.67 9.29
CA VAL A 254 -13.14 2.62 9.24
C VAL A 254 -12.81 1.63 10.35
N ASP A 255 -13.74 1.37 11.23
CA ASP A 255 -13.58 0.27 12.16
C ASP A 255 -13.90 -1.08 11.49
N PHE A 256 -13.50 -2.14 12.17
CA PHE A 256 -13.75 -3.49 11.67
C PHE A 256 -15.25 -3.78 11.50
N HIS A 257 -16.10 -3.25 12.38
CA HIS A 257 -17.54 -3.51 12.34
C HIS A 257 -18.17 -2.88 11.09
N ASP A 258 -17.79 -1.66 10.78
CA ASP A 258 -18.24 -0.95 9.57
C ASP A 258 -17.86 -1.72 8.31
N PHE A 259 -16.57 -2.08 8.19
CA PHE A 259 -16.08 -2.85 7.07
C PHE A 259 -16.77 -4.22 6.95
N TYR A 260 -16.90 -4.92 8.09
CA TYR A 260 -17.54 -6.23 8.13
C TYR A 260 -19.01 -6.18 7.70
N SER A 261 -19.74 -5.13 8.07
CA SER A 261 -21.13 -4.93 7.66
C SER A 261 -21.31 -4.89 6.14
N VAL A 262 -20.29 -4.36 5.44
CA VAL A 262 -20.27 -4.30 3.97
C VAL A 262 -20.00 -5.66 3.35
N ILE A 263 -19.04 -6.42 3.86
CA ILE A 263 -18.62 -7.70 3.24
C ILE A 263 -19.39 -8.93 3.72
N LYS A 264 -20.14 -8.82 4.81
CA LYS A 264 -20.89 -9.94 5.41
C LYS A 264 -21.79 -10.65 4.40
N GLY A 265 -21.78 -11.99 4.43
CA GLY A 265 -22.60 -12.83 3.55
C GLY A 265 -21.87 -13.20 2.26
N LYS A 266 -22.65 -13.56 1.22
CA LYS A 266 -22.10 -13.94 -0.09
C LYS A 266 -22.07 -12.76 -1.03
N ASN A 267 -20.91 -12.38 -1.51
CA ASN A 267 -20.74 -11.21 -2.37
C ASN A 267 -19.80 -11.49 -3.54
N ILE A 268 -20.17 -11.01 -4.73
CA ILE A 268 -19.20 -10.75 -5.81
C ILE A 268 -18.55 -9.41 -5.53
N ILE A 269 -17.22 -9.40 -5.46
CA ILE A 269 -16.46 -8.18 -5.25
C ILE A 269 -15.87 -7.68 -6.57
N SER A 270 -15.88 -6.38 -6.73
CA SER A 270 -15.11 -5.68 -7.75
C SER A 270 -14.36 -4.53 -7.14
N MET A 271 -13.17 -4.28 -7.66
CA MET A 271 -12.33 -3.18 -7.19
C MET A 271 -11.97 -2.28 -8.37
N GLN A 272 -12.11 -0.99 -8.16
CA GLN A 272 -11.68 0.04 -9.08
C GLN A 272 -10.66 0.93 -8.38
N ARG A 273 -9.65 1.37 -9.12
CA ARG A 273 -8.58 2.22 -8.60
C ARG A 273 -8.23 3.29 -9.62
N PHE A 274 -8.26 4.53 -9.21
CA PHE A 274 -7.89 5.67 -10.06
C PHE A 274 -6.98 6.63 -9.30
N THR A 275 -5.94 7.08 -9.97
CA THR A 275 -5.04 8.11 -9.44
C THR A 275 -5.62 9.51 -9.63
N TYR A 276 -5.24 10.43 -8.76
CA TYR A 276 -5.52 11.85 -8.88
C TYR A 276 -4.25 12.69 -8.62
N ARG A 277 -4.21 13.92 -9.07
CA ARG A 277 -3.06 14.82 -8.88
C ARG A 277 -3.26 15.80 -7.74
N LYS A 278 -4.33 16.58 -7.80
CA LYS A 278 -4.64 17.61 -6.81
C LYS A 278 -5.90 17.31 -6.03
N ASP A 279 -6.96 16.93 -6.71
CA ASP A 279 -8.28 16.75 -6.14
C ASP A 279 -8.80 15.34 -6.42
N ILE A 280 -9.35 14.69 -5.41
CA ILE A 280 -9.95 13.37 -5.53
C ILE A 280 -11.12 13.33 -6.53
N GLU A 281 -11.77 14.48 -6.81
CA GLU A 281 -12.83 14.55 -7.81
C GLU A 281 -12.34 13.99 -9.16
N GLU A 282 -11.07 14.19 -9.53
CA GLU A 282 -10.47 13.65 -10.76
C GLU A 282 -10.59 12.11 -10.84
N ALA A 283 -10.40 11.42 -9.73
CA ALA A 283 -10.53 9.97 -9.64
C ALA A 283 -11.97 9.52 -9.43
N LEU A 284 -12.71 10.21 -8.56
CA LEU A 284 -14.10 9.89 -8.23
C LEU A 284 -15.01 9.91 -9.46
N TYR A 285 -14.83 10.84 -10.38
CA TYR A 285 -15.64 10.91 -11.61
C TYR A 285 -15.35 9.78 -12.60
N LYS A 286 -14.23 9.08 -12.47
CA LYS A 286 -13.89 7.90 -13.27
C LYS A 286 -14.52 6.61 -12.75
N LEU A 287 -15.01 6.62 -11.49
CA LEU A 287 -15.63 5.45 -10.89
C LEU A 287 -16.92 5.09 -11.62
N ASN A 288 -17.03 3.82 -11.94
CA ASN A 288 -18.21 3.27 -12.62
C ASN A 288 -19.05 2.47 -11.61
N TYR A 289 -20.29 2.90 -11.44
CA TYR A 289 -21.30 2.22 -10.64
C TYR A 289 -22.24 1.47 -11.57
N ASN A 290 -22.01 0.19 -11.78
CA ASN A 290 -22.95 -0.59 -12.56
C ASN A 290 -24.33 -0.56 -11.88
N ARG A 291 -25.33 0.07 -12.50
CA ARG A 291 -26.68 0.32 -11.97
C ARG A 291 -27.64 -0.84 -12.24
N ASP A 292 -27.19 -2.06 -12.03
CA ASP A 292 -28.12 -3.19 -12.01
C ASP A 292 -29.10 -3.07 -10.81
N LYS A 293 -30.12 -3.93 -10.76
CA LYS A 293 -31.15 -3.89 -9.71
C LYS A 293 -30.70 -4.47 -8.37
N LYS A 294 -29.47 -4.98 -8.25
CA LYS A 294 -28.96 -5.56 -7.01
C LYS A 294 -28.51 -4.46 -6.05
N GLN A 295 -28.90 -4.59 -4.80
CA GLN A 295 -28.38 -3.72 -3.77
C GLN A 295 -26.88 -3.93 -3.60
N LYS A 296 -26.10 -2.86 -3.75
CA LYS A 296 -24.65 -2.89 -3.61
C LYS A 296 -24.22 -2.18 -2.36
N LYS A 297 -23.10 -2.62 -1.84
CA LYS A 297 -22.41 -2.00 -0.72
C LYS A 297 -21.03 -1.53 -1.18
N TYR A 298 -20.54 -0.46 -0.59
CA TYR A 298 -19.37 0.24 -1.07
C TYR A 298 -18.34 0.48 0.05
N VAL A 299 -17.08 0.27 -0.27
CA VAL A 299 -15.95 0.71 0.56
C VAL A 299 -15.08 1.64 -0.28
N PHE A 300 -14.85 2.84 0.24
CA PHE A 300 -13.94 3.80 -0.38
C PHE A 300 -12.67 3.91 0.46
N ALA A 301 -11.52 3.92 -0.21
CA ALA A 301 -10.26 4.30 0.41
C ALA A 301 -9.61 5.41 -0.41
N ILE A 302 -9.30 6.52 0.25
CA ILE A 302 -8.66 7.69 -0.35
C ILE A 302 -7.25 7.77 0.21
N SER A 303 -6.23 7.60 -0.61
CA SER A 303 -4.83 7.58 -0.15
C SER A 303 -3.99 8.72 -0.74
N GLY A 304 -2.79 8.93 -0.17
CA GLY A 304 -1.85 9.94 -0.61
C GLY A 304 -2.13 11.34 -0.10
N VAL A 305 -2.82 11.45 1.03
CA VAL A 305 -3.12 12.72 1.69
C VAL A 305 -1.96 13.10 2.61
N ARG A 306 -1.42 14.31 2.47
CA ARG A 306 -0.14 14.69 3.11
C ARG A 306 -0.29 15.25 4.52
N ASN A 307 -1.38 15.96 4.79
CA ASN A 307 -1.62 16.62 6.08
C ASN A 307 -3.12 16.78 6.34
N GLN A 308 -3.46 17.21 7.57
CA GLN A 308 -4.85 17.34 8.00
C GLN A 308 -5.65 18.33 7.15
N GLU A 309 -5.05 19.44 6.70
CA GLU A 309 -5.73 20.43 5.86
C GLU A 309 -6.12 19.83 4.50
N GLU A 310 -5.18 19.13 3.86
CA GLU A 310 -5.47 18.36 2.63
C GLU A 310 -6.56 17.33 2.89
N GLY A 311 -6.48 16.60 4.02
CA GLY A 311 -7.48 15.62 4.42
C GLY A 311 -8.89 16.20 4.53
N LEU A 312 -9.05 17.29 5.24
CA LEU A 312 -10.33 17.99 5.37
C LEU A 312 -10.87 18.46 4.01
N ARG A 313 -10.01 18.95 3.15
CA ARG A 313 -10.38 19.35 1.79
C ARG A 313 -10.87 18.16 0.97
N GLN A 314 -10.19 17.00 1.07
CA GLN A 314 -10.62 15.78 0.38
C GLN A 314 -11.96 15.24 0.92
N ILE A 315 -12.20 15.34 2.23
CA ILE A 315 -13.50 15.00 2.84
C ILE A 315 -14.61 15.87 2.21
N GLN A 316 -14.42 17.19 2.16
CA GLN A 316 -15.40 18.10 1.57
C GLN A 316 -15.67 17.78 0.08
N ALA A 317 -14.62 17.45 -0.67
CA ALA A 317 -14.76 17.04 -2.06
C ALA A 317 -15.54 15.72 -2.20
N PHE A 318 -15.30 14.75 -1.30
CA PHE A 318 -16.03 13.50 -1.25
C PHE A 318 -17.51 13.68 -0.90
N ASP A 319 -17.81 14.45 0.11
CA ASP A 319 -19.20 14.77 0.51
C ASP A 319 -19.97 15.45 -0.62
N LYS A 320 -19.35 16.42 -1.29
CA LYS A 320 -19.91 17.06 -2.47
C LYS A 320 -20.13 16.08 -3.63
N TYR A 321 -19.24 15.12 -3.80
CA TYR A 321 -19.41 14.06 -4.77
C TYR A 321 -20.59 13.15 -4.44
N LEU A 322 -20.71 12.71 -3.16
CA LEU A 322 -21.80 11.86 -2.68
C LEU A 322 -23.17 12.56 -2.78
N SER A 323 -23.23 13.89 -2.53
CA SER A 323 -24.48 14.66 -2.62
C SER A 323 -25.11 14.59 -4.01
N LYS A 324 -24.31 14.37 -5.05
CA LYS A 324 -24.77 14.19 -6.44
C LYS A 324 -25.10 12.74 -6.79
N ARG A 325 -24.99 11.81 -5.83
CA ARG A 325 -25.18 10.35 -6.01
C ARG A 325 -26.00 9.75 -4.87
N PRO A 326 -27.29 10.10 -4.77
CA PRO A 326 -28.13 9.66 -3.67
C PRO A 326 -28.17 8.13 -3.54
N PHE A 327 -28.10 7.38 -4.64
CA PHE A 327 -28.07 5.92 -4.64
C PHE A 327 -26.84 5.30 -3.93
N VAL A 328 -25.70 6.00 -3.90
CA VAL A 328 -24.52 5.60 -3.11
C VAL A 328 -24.72 5.98 -1.65
N LYS A 329 -25.24 7.19 -1.41
CA LYS A 329 -25.48 7.71 -0.06
C LYS A 329 -26.54 6.90 0.71
N GLU A 330 -27.53 6.35 0.01
CA GLU A 330 -28.60 5.51 0.56
C GLU A 330 -28.20 4.03 0.71
N SER A 331 -27.05 3.64 0.19
CA SER A 331 -26.50 2.28 0.33
C SER A 331 -25.65 2.17 1.60
N ASP A 332 -25.38 0.93 2.03
CA ASP A 332 -24.36 0.69 3.07
C ASP A 332 -22.99 1.05 2.48
N PHE A 333 -22.31 2.02 3.05
CA PHE A 333 -20.96 2.35 2.65
C PHE A 333 -20.11 2.79 3.83
N CYS A 334 -18.81 2.57 3.72
CA CYS A 334 -17.80 3.15 4.60
C CYS A 334 -16.66 3.74 3.79
N TYR A 335 -15.92 4.67 4.37
CA TYR A 335 -14.75 5.23 3.73
C TYR A 335 -13.65 5.60 4.72
N ASN A 336 -12.40 5.52 4.26
CA ASN A 336 -11.23 5.90 5.03
C ASN A 336 -10.36 6.88 4.23
N ILE A 337 -9.66 7.75 4.93
CA ILE A 337 -8.61 8.59 4.38
C ILE A 337 -7.27 8.11 4.93
N ILE A 338 -6.44 7.62 4.02
CA ILE A 338 -5.15 7.03 4.33
C ILE A 338 -4.08 8.09 4.10
N PRO A 339 -3.31 8.47 5.14
CA PRO A 339 -2.17 9.35 4.97
C PRO A 339 -1.11 8.67 4.11
N TYR A 340 -0.38 9.48 3.34
CA TYR A 340 0.75 9.04 2.52
C TYR A 340 0.41 8.01 1.43
N GLY A 341 1.44 7.49 0.77
CA GLY A 341 1.30 6.58 -0.34
C GLY A 341 0.90 7.29 -1.65
N MET A 342 0.52 6.52 -2.64
CA MET A 342 0.07 7.06 -3.92
C MET A 342 -1.25 7.80 -3.79
N LYS A 343 -1.39 8.93 -4.48
CA LYS A 343 -2.65 9.69 -4.59
C LYS A 343 -3.66 8.92 -5.43
N GLN A 344 -4.51 8.16 -4.77
CA GLN A 344 -5.50 7.32 -5.45
C GLN A 344 -6.78 7.15 -4.64
N VAL A 345 -7.85 6.87 -5.37
CA VAL A 345 -9.13 6.46 -4.81
C VAL A 345 -9.38 5.02 -5.18
N PHE A 346 -9.64 4.20 -4.17
CA PHE A 346 -10.15 2.84 -4.34
C PHE A 346 -11.65 2.83 -4.11
N LEU A 347 -12.34 2.06 -4.92
CA LEU A 347 -13.73 1.67 -4.68
C LEU A 347 -13.81 0.15 -4.71
N LEU A 348 -14.12 -0.43 -3.56
CA LEU A 348 -14.55 -1.81 -3.47
C LEU A 348 -16.08 -1.84 -3.50
N THR A 349 -16.65 -2.64 -4.38
CA THR A 349 -18.08 -2.87 -4.46
C THR A 349 -18.37 -4.32 -4.11
N ALA A 350 -19.23 -4.53 -3.11
CA ALA A 350 -19.76 -5.84 -2.74
C ALA A 350 -21.19 -5.96 -3.26
N THR A 351 -21.43 -6.94 -4.15
CA THR A 351 -22.72 -7.21 -4.75
C THR A 351 -23.21 -8.58 -4.28
N PRO A 352 -24.30 -8.68 -3.52
CA PRO A 352 -24.87 -9.97 -3.12
C PRO A 352 -25.24 -10.85 -4.32
N TYR A 353 -25.04 -12.18 -4.22
CA TYR A 353 -25.40 -13.15 -5.27
C TYR A 353 -26.18 -14.36 -4.73
#